data_932d9dd542db293c42ab4e7fab86ad29
#
_entry.id   932d9dd542db293c42ab4e7fab86ad29
#
_cell.length_a   1.000
_cell.length_b   1.000
_cell.length_c   1.000
_cell.angle_alpha   90.00
_cell.angle_beta   90.00
_cell.angle_gamma   90.00
#
_symmetry.space_group_name_H-M   'P 1'
#
loop_
_entity.id
_entity.type
_entity.pdbx_description
1 polymer ?
#
loop_
_entity_poly.entity_id
_entity_poly.type
_entity_poly.pdbx_seq_one_letter_code
_entity_poly.pdbx_strand_id
1 'polypeptide(L)'
;FDDVYRLDQKQVAAVQVNWQGVQVAASLLHQHYRDVTFAHVGAADPLDRWTPAVSTAYTWEGLTLRAWYKKIFRAPTLNDLYYTQVGNRNLKPEYTKQLNLGVEYHFDSPHWNASVQADAYQNKIENRIVCLPLKGTYTWSMMNYGYTFCRGLNATAQGRYHTDDWQFSLLGSLTWQRDVNRTDPEDEDTYD
;
A
#
# COMPACT_ATOMS: atom_id res chain seq x y z
N PHE A 1 29.55 -8.64 6.26
CA PHE A 1 28.45 -8.20 7.13
C PHE A 1 28.92 -8.38 8.56
N ASP A 2 29.22 -7.27 9.24
CA ASP A 2 29.34 -7.30 10.69
C ASP A 2 27.97 -7.68 11.25
N ASP A 3 27.91 -8.52 12.28
CA ASP A 3 26.68 -9.03 12.85
C ASP A 3 25.73 -7.87 13.25
N VAL A 4 24.74 -7.64 12.44
CA VAL A 4 23.67 -6.67 12.68
C VAL A 4 22.35 -7.41 12.72
N TYR A 5 21.56 -7.18 13.77
CA TYR A 5 20.22 -7.72 13.84
C TYR A 5 19.21 -6.66 14.29
N ARG A 6 17.97 -6.88 13.93
CA ARG A 6 16.84 -5.99 14.27
C ARG A 6 15.87 -6.70 15.20
N LEU A 7 15.51 -6.01 16.28
CA LEU A 7 14.37 -6.35 17.11
C LEU A 7 13.15 -5.61 16.53
N ASP A 8 12.11 -6.36 16.18
CA ASP A 8 10.86 -5.87 15.61
C ASP A 8 9.71 -6.29 16.52
N GLN A 9 9.06 -5.29 17.15
CA GLN A 9 7.88 -5.49 17.99
C GLN A 9 6.68 -4.86 17.31
N LYS A 10 5.59 -5.60 17.20
CA LYS A 10 4.33 -5.17 16.62
C LYS A 10 3.17 -5.44 17.57
N GLN A 11 2.33 -4.43 17.75
CA GLN A 11 1.12 -4.51 18.55
C GLN A 11 -0.03 -3.95 17.73
N VAL A 12 -1.15 -4.67 17.68
CA VAL A 12 -2.33 -4.27 16.93
C VAL A 12 -3.55 -4.26 17.83
N ALA A 13 -4.33 -3.19 17.73
CA ALA A 13 -5.68 -3.11 18.25
C ALA A 13 -6.65 -2.90 17.10
N ALA A 14 -7.75 -3.64 17.08
CA ALA A 14 -8.75 -3.55 16.02
C ALA A 14 -10.16 -3.64 16.61
N VAL A 15 -11.09 -2.94 15.98
CA VAL A 15 -12.52 -2.97 16.30
C VAL A 15 -13.31 -3.08 14.99
N GLN A 16 -14.37 -3.86 15.00
CA GLN A 16 -15.30 -3.99 13.90
C GLN A 16 -16.73 -3.90 14.43
N VAL A 17 -17.56 -3.14 13.72
CA VAL A 17 -18.97 -2.96 14.01
C VAL A 17 -19.77 -3.29 12.75
N ASN A 18 -20.82 -4.10 12.92
CA ASN A 18 -21.74 -4.46 11.86
C ASN A 18 -23.15 -4.02 12.30
N TRP A 19 -23.80 -3.20 11.46
CA TRP A 19 -25.14 -2.71 11.77
C TRP A 19 -25.93 -2.44 10.48
N GLN A 20 -27.07 -3.09 10.32
CA GLN A 20 -28.02 -2.88 9.21
C GLN A 20 -27.39 -2.76 7.81
N GLY A 21 -26.52 -3.71 7.44
CA GLY A 21 -25.85 -3.70 6.15
C GLY A 21 -24.59 -2.81 6.08
N VAL A 22 -24.34 -1.99 7.12
CA VAL A 22 -23.11 -1.20 7.28
C VAL A 22 -22.10 -2.00 8.08
N GLN A 23 -20.89 -2.11 7.56
CA GLN A 23 -19.73 -2.64 8.28
C GLN A 23 -18.67 -1.55 8.38
N VAL A 24 -18.17 -1.32 9.58
CA VAL A 24 -17.05 -0.40 9.82
C VAL A 24 -15.99 -1.15 10.61
N ALA A 25 -14.75 -1.09 10.14
CA ALA A 25 -13.62 -1.63 10.87
C ALA A 25 -12.52 -0.57 10.98
N ALA A 26 -11.90 -0.48 12.14
CA ALA A 26 -10.76 0.38 12.40
C ALA A 26 -9.67 -0.42 13.10
N SER A 27 -8.43 -0.15 12.75
CA SER A 27 -7.28 -0.75 13.40
C SER A 27 -6.16 0.27 13.57
N LEU A 28 -5.39 0.07 14.63
CA LEU A 28 -4.20 0.84 14.94
C LEU A 28 -3.06 -0.13 15.20
N LEU A 29 -2.01 -0.05 14.38
CA LEU A 29 -0.82 -0.87 14.52
C LEU A 29 0.32 0.01 15.07
N HIS A 30 0.90 -0.40 16.19
CA HIS A 30 2.14 0.13 16.74
C HIS A 30 3.29 -0.76 16.31
N GLN A 31 4.38 -0.14 15.84
CA GLN A 31 5.58 -0.83 15.43
C GLN A 31 6.80 -0.15 16.07
N HIS A 32 7.60 -0.94 16.76
CA HIS A 32 8.86 -0.52 17.36
C HIS A 32 10.00 -1.34 16.75
N TYR A 33 11.01 -0.64 16.20
CA TYR A 33 12.21 -1.24 15.61
C TYR A 33 13.44 -0.75 16.36
N ARG A 34 14.32 -1.67 16.71
CA ARG A 34 15.61 -1.37 17.30
C ARG A 34 16.69 -2.23 16.66
N ASP A 35 17.70 -1.59 16.10
CA ASP A 35 18.85 -2.26 15.54
C ASP A 35 19.95 -2.42 16.59
N VAL A 36 20.65 -3.54 16.54
CA VAL A 36 21.81 -3.83 17.38
C VAL A 36 22.97 -4.18 16.46
N THR A 37 24.08 -3.48 16.65
CA THR A 37 25.34 -3.66 15.89
C THR A 37 26.44 -4.08 16.84
N PHE A 38 27.28 -5.04 16.44
CA PHE A 38 28.41 -5.53 17.24
C PHE A 38 29.76 -4.89 16.83
N ALA A 39 29.79 -4.19 15.71
CA ALA A 39 30.99 -3.50 15.24
C ALA A 39 31.06 -2.06 15.75
N HIS A 40 32.19 -1.41 15.52
CA HIS A 40 32.40 0.03 15.82
C HIS A 40 31.47 0.99 15.04
N VAL A 41 30.49 0.43 14.37
CA VAL A 41 29.47 1.12 13.58
C VAL A 41 28.26 1.37 14.47
N GLY A 42 27.95 2.61 14.80
CA GLY A 42 26.76 2.94 15.62
C GLY A 42 25.45 2.44 14.94
N ALA A 43 24.51 1.97 15.74
CA ALA A 43 23.17 1.60 15.26
C ALA A 43 22.38 2.83 14.81
N ALA A 44 21.45 2.64 13.86
CA ALA A 44 20.46 3.66 13.52
C ALA A 44 19.51 3.91 14.69
N ASP A 45 18.89 5.09 14.74
CA ASP A 45 17.95 5.45 15.79
C ASP A 45 16.76 4.49 15.83
N PRO A 46 16.27 4.14 17.03
CA PRO A 46 15.04 3.34 17.15
C PRO A 46 13.85 4.04 16.49
N LEU A 47 12.98 3.26 15.88
CA LEU A 47 11.78 3.77 15.21
C LEU A 47 10.53 3.32 15.95
N ASP A 48 9.71 4.29 16.39
CA ASP A 48 8.38 4.10 16.95
C ASP A 48 7.34 4.70 16.03
N ARG A 49 6.40 3.90 15.54
CA ARG A 49 5.40 4.37 14.57
C ARG A 49 4.03 3.76 14.79
N TRP A 50 3.03 4.62 14.63
CA TRP A 50 1.62 4.27 14.66
C TRP A 50 1.02 4.39 13.27
N THR A 51 0.37 3.32 12.83
CA THR A 51 -0.22 3.25 11.48
C THR A 51 -1.71 2.90 11.60
N PRO A 52 -2.61 3.88 11.39
CA PRO A 52 -4.04 3.66 11.40
C PRO A 52 -4.52 3.06 10.08
N ALA A 53 -5.57 2.26 10.16
CA ALA A 53 -6.38 1.84 9.02
C ALA A 53 -7.85 1.89 9.40
N VAL A 54 -8.69 2.31 8.46
CA VAL A 54 -10.14 2.32 8.59
C VAL A 54 -10.76 1.83 7.29
N SER A 55 -11.80 1.01 7.40
CA SER A 55 -12.57 0.55 6.26
C SER A 55 -14.05 0.59 6.58
N THR A 56 -14.86 0.82 5.56
CA THR A 56 -16.30 0.74 5.62
C THR A 56 -16.83 0.02 4.39
N ALA A 57 -17.88 -0.74 4.58
CA ALA A 57 -18.66 -1.33 3.52
C ALA A 57 -20.16 -1.15 3.83
N TYR A 58 -20.94 -0.92 2.78
CA TYR A 58 -22.39 -0.88 2.85
C TYR A 58 -22.97 -1.80 1.79
N THR A 59 -23.78 -2.74 2.22
CA THR A 59 -24.42 -3.72 1.31
C THR A 59 -25.94 -3.56 1.36
N TRP A 60 -26.54 -3.41 0.16
CA TRP A 60 -27.96 -3.27 -0.02
C TRP A 60 -28.38 -3.91 -1.36
N GLU A 61 -29.30 -4.87 -1.34
CA GLU A 61 -29.91 -5.49 -2.53
C GLU A 61 -28.93 -5.84 -3.66
N GLY A 62 -27.82 -6.52 -3.34
CA GLY A 62 -26.81 -6.90 -4.33
C GLY A 62 -25.77 -5.81 -4.64
N LEU A 63 -25.98 -4.56 -4.20
CA LEU A 63 -25.01 -3.48 -4.30
C LEU A 63 -24.14 -3.47 -3.05
N THR A 64 -22.83 -3.44 -3.23
CA THR A 64 -21.86 -3.22 -2.15
C THR A 64 -20.98 -2.03 -2.48
N LEU A 65 -20.98 -1.04 -1.60
CA LEU A 65 -20.07 0.11 -1.63
C LEU A 65 -18.97 -0.11 -0.59
N ARG A 66 -17.72 0.13 -0.97
CA ARG A 66 -16.56 -0.05 -0.10
C ARG A 66 -15.69 1.20 -0.12
N ALA A 67 -15.19 1.58 1.03
CA ALA A 67 -14.17 2.61 1.14
C ALA A 67 -13.16 2.20 2.21
N TRP A 68 -11.89 2.45 1.97
CA TRP A 68 -10.90 2.27 3.02
C TRP A 68 -9.75 3.27 2.87
N TYR A 69 -9.20 3.62 4.02
CA TYR A 69 -7.97 4.41 4.15
C TYR A 69 -6.99 3.65 5.02
N LYS A 70 -5.74 3.61 4.60
CA LYS A 70 -4.67 2.97 5.35
C LYS A 70 -3.39 3.78 5.24
N LYS A 71 -2.76 4.00 6.38
CA LYS A 71 -1.38 4.48 6.43
C LYS A 71 -0.46 3.28 6.64
N ILE A 72 0.56 3.15 5.81
CA ILE A 72 1.58 2.10 5.90
C ILE A 72 2.91 2.77 6.19
N PHE A 73 3.71 2.11 6.99
CA PHE A 73 5.06 2.48 7.31
C PHE A 73 6.00 1.33 6.91
N ARG A 74 7.10 1.67 6.26
CA ARG A 74 8.19 0.74 5.95
C ARG A 74 9.48 1.27 6.56
N ALA A 75 10.05 0.53 7.53
CA ALA A 75 11.40 0.81 8.02
C ALA A 75 12.42 0.50 6.93
N PRO A 76 13.52 1.27 6.83
CA PRO A 76 14.66 0.89 6.01
C PRO A 76 15.13 -0.52 6.38
N THR A 77 15.50 -1.34 5.39
CA THR A 77 16.05 -2.68 5.65
C THR A 77 17.46 -2.57 6.23
N LEU A 78 17.96 -3.66 6.82
CA LEU A 78 19.35 -3.69 7.30
C LEU A 78 20.34 -3.47 6.15
N ASN A 79 20.03 -3.94 4.94
CA ASN A 79 20.84 -3.66 3.75
C ASN A 79 20.83 -2.18 3.37
N ASP A 80 19.66 -1.52 3.42
CA ASP A 80 19.55 -0.10 3.11
C ASP A 80 20.42 0.75 4.05
N LEU A 81 20.54 0.34 5.31
CA LEU A 81 21.25 1.07 6.36
C LEU A 81 22.74 0.71 6.46
N TYR A 82 23.07 -0.58 6.41
CA TYR A 82 24.37 -1.08 6.86
C TYR A 82 25.21 -1.74 5.75
N TYR A 83 24.70 -1.86 4.52
CA TYR A 83 25.52 -2.42 3.45
C TYR A 83 26.72 -1.50 3.15
N THR A 84 27.93 -2.05 3.28
CA THR A 84 29.20 -1.29 3.32
C THR A 84 29.43 -0.40 2.10
N GLN A 85 28.92 -0.74 0.93
CA GLN A 85 29.17 0.01 -0.31
C GLN A 85 28.13 1.10 -0.57
N VAL A 86 26.87 0.90 -0.22
CA VAL A 86 25.78 1.79 -0.62
C VAL A 86 24.82 2.15 0.52
N GLY A 87 24.95 1.50 1.68
CA GLY A 87 24.07 1.73 2.83
C GLY A 87 24.17 3.14 3.39
N ASN A 88 23.05 3.64 3.91
CA ASN A 88 22.96 4.97 4.50
C ASN A 88 22.13 4.91 5.80
N ARG A 89 22.77 5.14 6.93
CA ARG A 89 22.15 5.09 8.26
C ARG A 89 21.21 6.27 8.57
N ASN A 90 21.27 7.34 7.77
CA ASN A 90 20.42 8.51 7.94
C ASN A 90 19.10 8.42 7.20
N LEU A 91 18.77 7.23 6.65
CA LEU A 91 17.51 7.03 5.93
C LEU A 91 16.31 7.22 6.84
N LYS A 92 15.36 8.00 6.34
CA LYS A 92 14.02 8.12 6.92
C LYS A 92 13.15 6.96 6.45
N PRO A 93 12.21 6.50 7.27
CA PRO A 93 11.26 5.50 6.85
C PRO A 93 10.33 6.00 5.73
N GLU A 94 9.89 5.09 4.88
CA GLU A 94 8.86 5.36 3.89
C GLU A 94 7.47 5.37 4.54
N TYR A 95 6.62 6.26 4.08
CA TYR A 95 5.21 6.30 4.43
C TYR A 95 4.35 6.19 3.17
N THR A 96 3.36 5.31 3.21
CA THR A 96 2.37 5.20 2.15
C THR A 96 1.00 5.50 2.72
N LYS A 97 0.31 6.49 2.16
CA LYS A 97 -1.10 6.76 2.41
C LYS A 97 -1.89 6.18 1.25
N GLN A 98 -2.79 5.28 1.55
CA GLN A 98 -3.63 4.59 0.57
C GLN A 98 -5.09 4.94 0.81
N LEU A 99 -5.78 5.30 -0.24
CA LEU A 99 -7.23 5.49 -0.28
C LEU A 99 -7.79 4.61 -1.41
N ASN A 100 -8.86 3.90 -1.13
CA ASN A 100 -9.58 3.12 -2.11
C ASN A 100 -11.10 3.35 -1.96
N LEU A 101 -11.78 3.42 -3.09
CA LEU A 101 -13.23 3.45 -3.19
C LEU A 101 -13.64 2.36 -4.17
N GLY A 102 -14.53 1.49 -3.74
CA GLY A 102 -14.98 0.36 -4.55
C GLY A 102 -16.50 0.28 -4.60
N VAL A 103 -17.00 -0.18 -5.72
CA VAL A 103 -18.40 -0.55 -5.93
C VAL A 103 -18.46 -1.94 -6.54
N GLU A 104 -19.39 -2.73 -6.06
CA GLU A 104 -19.67 -4.07 -6.59
C GLU A 104 -21.18 -4.26 -6.67
N TYR A 105 -21.63 -4.80 -7.78
CA TYR A 105 -23.04 -5.12 -7.98
C TYR A 105 -23.18 -6.57 -8.46
N HIS A 106 -24.01 -7.33 -7.75
CA HIS A 106 -24.37 -8.69 -8.09
C HIS A 106 -25.81 -8.73 -8.60
N PHE A 107 -26.00 -9.37 -9.72
CA PHE A 107 -27.28 -9.64 -10.30
C PHE A 107 -27.47 -11.16 -10.42
N ASP A 108 -28.53 -11.66 -9.83
CA ASP A 108 -28.91 -13.08 -9.87
C ASP A 108 -30.32 -13.24 -10.40
N SER A 109 -30.47 -14.15 -11.36
CA SER A 109 -31.73 -14.53 -12.00
C SER A 109 -31.69 -16.02 -12.30
N PRO A 110 -32.83 -16.70 -12.53
CA PRO A 110 -32.86 -18.13 -12.80
C PRO A 110 -31.92 -18.61 -13.92
N HIS A 111 -31.62 -17.76 -14.89
CA HIS A 111 -30.75 -18.11 -16.02
C HIS A 111 -29.48 -17.27 -16.10
N TRP A 112 -29.37 -16.20 -15.32
CA TRP A 112 -28.26 -15.27 -15.37
C TRP A 112 -27.69 -15.03 -13.99
N ASN A 113 -26.34 -15.13 -13.87
CA ASN A 113 -25.60 -14.59 -12.78
C ASN A 113 -24.57 -13.61 -13.33
N ALA A 114 -24.58 -12.40 -12.86
CA ALA A 114 -23.63 -11.38 -13.30
C ALA A 114 -23.09 -10.59 -12.11
N SER A 115 -21.84 -10.17 -12.20
CA SER A 115 -21.27 -9.20 -11.27
C SER A 115 -20.39 -8.19 -11.98
N VAL A 116 -20.45 -6.97 -11.50
CA VAL A 116 -19.58 -5.88 -11.94
C VAL A 116 -18.94 -5.27 -10.70
N GLN A 117 -17.63 -5.13 -10.75
CA GLN A 117 -16.83 -4.51 -9.71
C GLN A 117 -15.98 -3.40 -10.31
N ALA A 118 -15.90 -2.26 -9.64
CA ALA A 118 -14.97 -1.20 -9.96
C ALA A 118 -14.33 -0.65 -8.70
N ASP A 119 -13.02 -0.45 -8.74
CA ASP A 119 -12.23 0.11 -7.64
C ASP A 119 -11.36 1.25 -8.16
N ALA A 120 -11.48 2.41 -7.54
CA ALA A 120 -10.59 3.54 -7.75
C ALA A 120 -9.66 3.68 -6.55
N TYR A 121 -8.38 3.88 -6.80
CA TYR A 121 -7.40 4.00 -5.73
C TYR A 121 -6.41 5.14 -5.95
N GLN A 122 -5.89 5.65 -4.84
CA GLN A 122 -4.80 6.61 -4.81
C GLN A 122 -3.81 6.21 -3.71
N ASN A 123 -2.55 6.07 -4.08
CA ASN A 123 -1.44 5.82 -3.16
C ASN A 123 -0.47 7.00 -3.24
N LYS A 124 -0.13 7.56 -2.08
CA LYS A 124 0.91 8.58 -1.94
C LYS A 124 2.05 8.00 -1.12
N ILE A 125 3.24 7.88 -1.72
CA ILE A 125 4.45 7.38 -1.07
C ILE A 125 5.37 8.55 -0.78
N GLU A 126 5.78 8.70 0.48
CA GLU A 126 6.67 9.75 0.97
C GLU A 126 8.01 9.12 1.41
N ASN A 127 9.13 9.80 1.17
CA ASN A 127 10.48 9.36 1.52
C ASN A 127 10.85 7.99 0.90
N ARG A 128 10.51 7.75 -0.35
CA ARG A 128 10.83 6.49 -1.03
C ARG A 128 12.33 6.21 -0.94
N ILE A 129 12.71 5.00 -0.52
CA ILE A 129 14.11 4.59 -0.44
C ILE A 129 14.51 3.99 -1.78
N VAL A 130 15.50 4.60 -2.41
CA VAL A 130 16.05 4.19 -3.71
C VAL A 130 17.56 4.19 -3.66
N CYS A 131 18.20 3.40 -4.50
CA CYS A 131 19.64 3.41 -4.71
C CYS A 131 19.96 4.25 -5.95
N LEU A 132 20.63 5.38 -5.75
CA LEU A 132 20.95 6.33 -6.81
C LEU A 132 22.45 6.61 -6.84
N PRO A 133 23.02 6.97 -8.01
CA PRO A 133 24.39 7.44 -8.10
C PRO A 133 24.52 8.80 -7.42
N LEU A 134 25.55 8.98 -6.60
CA LEU A 134 25.88 10.27 -6.02
C LEU A 134 26.37 11.22 -7.11
N LYS A 135 25.81 12.44 -7.11
CA LYS A 135 26.12 13.46 -8.10
C LYS A 135 27.63 13.75 -8.15
N GLY A 136 28.22 13.60 -9.33
CA GLY A 136 29.67 13.86 -9.55
C GLY A 136 30.60 12.71 -9.15
N THR A 137 30.08 11.52 -8.82
CA THR A 137 30.88 10.34 -8.48
C THR A 137 30.32 9.09 -9.17
N TYR A 138 31.14 8.02 -9.23
CA TYR A 138 30.67 6.68 -9.68
C TYR A 138 30.13 5.85 -8.51
N THR A 139 29.92 6.46 -7.35
CA THR A 139 29.48 5.77 -6.13
C THR A 139 27.96 5.84 -6.04
N TRP A 140 27.33 4.71 -5.73
CA TRP A 140 25.89 4.60 -5.46
C TRP A 140 25.63 4.73 -3.96
N SER A 141 24.49 5.26 -3.58
CA SER A 141 24.06 5.32 -2.19
C SER A 141 22.54 5.17 -2.08
N MET A 142 22.11 4.57 -0.96
CA MET A 142 20.71 4.56 -0.58
C MET A 142 20.30 5.95 -0.11
N MET A 143 19.21 6.48 -0.65
CA MET A 143 18.68 7.81 -0.29
C MET A 143 17.16 7.79 -0.28
N ASN A 144 16.61 8.70 0.51
CA ASN A 144 15.19 9.01 0.42
C ASN A 144 14.97 9.96 -0.76
N TYR A 145 14.11 9.55 -1.68
CA TYR A 145 13.83 10.30 -2.88
C TYR A 145 12.35 10.64 -2.99
N GLY A 146 12.04 11.93 -2.98
CA GLY A 146 10.80 12.55 -3.36
C GLY A 146 9.50 11.89 -2.90
N TYR A 147 8.50 12.10 -3.73
CA TYR A 147 7.13 11.61 -3.58
C TYR A 147 6.73 10.81 -4.81
N THR A 148 6.02 9.72 -4.61
CA THR A 148 5.39 8.98 -5.70
C THR A 148 3.88 9.01 -5.52
N PHE A 149 3.18 9.43 -6.56
CA PHE A 149 1.74 9.35 -6.67
C PHE A 149 1.38 8.23 -7.63
N CYS A 150 0.67 7.23 -7.11
CA CYS A 150 0.09 6.18 -7.92
C CYS A 150 -1.43 6.28 -7.80
N ARG A 151 -2.14 6.38 -8.92
CA ARG A 151 -3.60 6.34 -8.96
C ARG A 151 -4.05 5.43 -10.09
N GLY A 152 -5.15 4.76 -9.86
CA GLY A 152 -5.66 3.85 -10.86
C GLY A 152 -7.13 3.52 -10.68
N LEU A 153 -7.63 2.84 -11.69
CA LEU A 153 -8.96 2.30 -11.76
C LEU A 153 -8.84 0.83 -12.19
N ASN A 154 -9.46 -0.06 -11.45
CA ASN A 154 -9.65 -1.45 -11.82
C ASN A 154 -11.14 -1.69 -12.02
N ALA A 155 -11.53 -2.32 -13.11
CA ALA A 155 -12.90 -2.75 -13.35
C ALA A 155 -12.90 -4.21 -13.79
N THR A 156 -13.83 -4.99 -13.27
CA THR A 156 -14.04 -6.38 -13.65
C THR A 156 -15.53 -6.63 -13.82
N ALA A 157 -15.90 -7.27 -14.91
CA ALA A 157 -17.24 -7.71 -15.16
C ALA A 157 -17.24 -9.20 -15.50
N GLN A 158 -18.10 -9.95 -14.87
CA GLN A 158 -18.31 -11.36 -15.18
C GLN A 158 -19.80 -11.64 -15.35
N GLY A 159 -20.10 -12.51 -16.27
CA GLY A 159 -21.45 -12.97 -16.53
C GLY A 159 -21.47 -14.47 -16.81
N ARG A 160 -22.48 -15.13 -16.31
CA ARG A 160 -22.79 -16.54 -16.60
C ARG A 160 -24.23 -16.67 -17.00
N TYR A 161 -24.44 -17.25 -18.14
CA TYR A 161 -25.74 -17.67 -18.61
C TYR A 161 -25.83 -19.19 -18.61
N HIS A 162 -26.89 -19.76 -18.08
CA HIS A 162 -27.11 -21.21 -18.09
C HIS A 162 -28.56 -21.58 -18.41
N THR A 163 -28.68 -22.65 -19.12
CA THR A 163 -29.92 -23.39 -19.37
C THR A 163 -29.71 -24.83 -18.96
N ASP A 164 -30.72 -25.70 -19.12
CA ASP A 164 -30.59 -27.13 -18.78
C ASP A 164 -29.44 -27.81 -19.54
N ASP A 165 -29.18 -27.40 -20.80
CA ASP A 165 -28.18 -28.03 -21.65
C ASP A 165 -26.91 -27.23 -21.88
N TRP A 166 -26.90 -25.92 -21.60
CA TRP A 166 -25.80 -25.02 -21.99
C TRP A 166 -25.41 -24.07 -20.86
N GLN A 167 -24.11 -23.84 -20.77
CA GLN A 167 -23.55 -22.81 -19.90
C GLN A 167 -22.56 -21.97 -20.67
N PHE A 168 -22.74 -20.65 -20.62
CA PHE A 168 -21.79 -19.65 -21.15
C PHE A 168 -21.29 -18.80 -20.04
N SER A 169 -19.99 -18.52 -20.05
CA SER A 169 -19.39 -17.59 -19.10
C SER A 169 -18.47 -16.61 -19.82
N LEU A 170 -18.53 -15.35 -19.41
CA LEU A 170 -17.71 -14.26 -19.91
C LEU A 170 -17.07 -13.54 -18.73
N LEU A 171 -15.77 -13.26 -18.83
CA LEU A 171 -15.01 -12.46 -17.89
C LEU A 171 -14.24 -11.37 -18.66
N GLY A 172 -14.41 -10.12 -18.25
CA GLY A 172 -13.65 -8.99 -18.75
C GLY A 172 -13.03 -8.21 -17.60
N SER A 173 -11.80 -7.73 -17.77
CA SER A 173 -11.13 -6.87 -16.80
C SER A 173 -10.43 -5.71 -17.50
N LEU A 174 -10.44 -4.55 -16.86
CA LEU A 174 -9.74 -3.34 -17.28
C LEU A 174 -8.95 -2.79 -16.10
N THR A 175 -7.69 -2.49 -16.34
CA THR A 175 -6.83 -1.79 -15.37
C THR A 175 -6.24 -0.57 -16.04
N TRP A 176 -6.41 0.58 -15.42
CA TRP A 176 -5.73 1.81 -15.76
C TRP A 176 -4.96 2.32 -14.56
N GLN A 177 -3.69 2.66 -14.77
CA GLN A 177 -2.81 3.16 -13.73
C GLN A 177 -1.95 4.31 -14.25
N ARG A 178 -1.71 5.28 -13.41
CA ARG A 178 -0.77 6.37 -13.64
C ARG A 178 0.10 6.56 -12.41
N ASP A 179 1.41 6.48 -12.61
CA ASP A 179 2.43 6.75 -11.60
C ASP A 179 3.16 8.04 -11.96
N VAL A 180 3.36 8.88 -10.96
CA VAL A 180 4.08 10.15 -11.10
C VAL A 180 5.05 10.27 -9.93
N ASN A 181 6.33 10.48 -10.23
CA ASN A 181 7.34 10.82 -9.24
C ASN A 181 7.49 12.34 -9.20
N ARG A 182 7.62 12.89 -7.99
CA ARG A 182 7.84 14.33 -7.76
C ARG A 182 8.98 14.52 -6.78
N THR A 183 9.89 15.41 -7.08
CA THR A 183 10.98 15.77 -6.15
C THR A 183 10.44 16.64 -5.03
N ASP A 184 9.55 17.59 -5.34
CA ASP A 184 8.84 18.42 -4.38
C ASP A 184 7.34 18.08 -4.40
N PRO A 185 6.72 17.84 -3.24
CA PRO A 185 5.28 17.54 -3.16
C PRO A 185 4.39 18.73 -3.48
N GLU A 186 4.88 19.96 -3.30
CA GLU A 186 4.14 21.19 -3.51
C GLU A 186 4.24 21.71 -4.96
N ASP A 187 5.27 21.29 -5.70
CA ASP A 187 5.47 21.65 -7.09
C ASP A 187 4.94 20.57 -8.03
N GLU A 188 3.84 20.87 -8.71
CA GLU A 188 3.22 19.96 -9.67
C GLU A 188 4.04 19.73 -10.93
N ASP A 189 5.00 20.60 -11.21
CA ASP A 189 5.80 20.59 -12.43
C ASP A 189 7.15 19.89 -12.28
N THR A 190 7.58 19.53 -11.07
CA THR A 190 8.80 18.75 -10.86
C THR A 190 8.57 17.28 -11.17
N TYR A 191 8.77 16.93 -12.42
CA TYR A 191 8.89 15.54 -12.88
C TYR A 191 10.36 15.21 -13.06
N ASP A 192 10.83 14.12 -12.44
CA ASP A 192 12.11 13.49 -12.76
C ASP A 192 11.89 12.29 -13.68
#